data_081a8365b46430cb8e4776eb0a3ba3cc
#
_entry.id   081a8365b46430cb8e4776eb0a3ba3cc
#
_cell.length_a   1.000
_cell.length_b   1.000
_cell.length_c   1.000
_cell.angle_alpha   90.00
_cell.angle_beta   90.00
_cell.angle_gamma   90.00
#
_symmetry.space_group_name_H-M   'P 1'
#
loop_
_entity.id
_entity.type
_entity.pdbx_description
1 polymer ?
#
loop_
_entity_poly.entity_id
_entity_poly.type
_entity_poly.pdbx_seq_one_letter_code
_entity_poly.pdbx_strand_id
1 'polypeptide(L)'
;INNNKIDTRDVTFNLVKDPQGTSTLQPCFTLDELKSLGIKTQKYPQLRAEGQCADLHAIPSASATFRVRNQQLLLSIPQKALGQVPRGYIDPKEFDEGINAGLLNYSVNASQSHARQQGEEDSSSQYVNLRPGFNLGAWRVRNYSTWNRSTTGNEEEQKFTSVYTYAQRDIVAMKSDVTVGQSTSPSDVFDSVPYTGVELKSDSDMLPDSEKGYAPIIRGTAHSNALVMVRQNGYVIYQNTVAPGAFEINDL
;
A
#
# COMPACT_ATOMS: atom_id res chain seq x y z
N ILE A 1 -21.96 -10.16 -9.61
CA ILE A 1 -21.77 -10.88 -8.33
C ILE A 1 -22.43 -10.06 -7.25
N ASN A 2 -23.25 -10.70 -6.38
CA ASN A 2 -23.94 -10.08 -5.24
C ASN A 2 -24.69 -8.79 -5.61
N ASN A 3 -25.42 -8.80 -6.73
CA ASN A 3 -26.13 -7.68 -7.36
C ASN A 3 -25.29 -6.55 -7.97
N ASN A 4 -23.96 -6.66 -7.90
CA ASN A 4 -23.08 -5.74 -8.61
C ASN A 4 -22.73 -6.30 -9.99
N LYS A 5 -22.78 -5.47 -11.02
CA LYS A 5 -22.26 -5.82 -12.34
C LYS A 5 -20.75 -5.79 -12.29
N ILE A 6 -20.10 -6.93 -12.53
CA ILE A 6 -18.65 -7.08 -12.50
C ILE A 6 -18.08 -7.04 -13.91
N ASP A 7 -18.69 -7.80 -14.83
CA ASP A 7 -18.13 -7.98 -16.16
C ASP A 7 -19.22 -8.31 -17.19
N THR A 8 -18.86 -8.27 -18.47
CA THR A 8 -19.66 -8.77 -19.59
C THR A 8 -18.77 -9.65 -20.44
N ARG A 9 -19.03 -10.96 -20.41
CA ARG A 9 -18.26 -11.99 -21.11
C ARG A 9 -19.15 -13.13 -21.57
N ASP A 10 -18.64 -13.92 -22.49
CA ASP A 10 -19.29 -15.17 -22.86
C ASP A 10 -19.07 -16.22 -21.78
N VAL A 11 -20.15 -16.92 -21.39
CA VAL A 11 -20.11 -17.98 -20.38
C VAL A 11 -20.70 -19.24 -20.99
N THR A 12 -19.96 -20.34 -20.89
CA THR A 12 -20.43 -21.65 -21.31
C THR A 12 -21.38 -22.24 -20.26
N PHE A 13 -22.47 -22.85 -20.69
CA PHE A 13 -23.43 -23.50 -19.81
C PHE A 13 -23.50 -24.99 -20.13
N ASN A 14 -23.52 -25.81 -19.10
CA ASN A 14 -23.75 -27.25 -19.20
C ASN A 14 -25.18 -27.57 -18.71
N LEU A 15 -25.81 -28.53 -19.40
CA LEU A 15 -27.09 -29.06 -18.99
C LEU A 15 -26.87 -30.15 -17.96
N VAL A 16 -27.21 -29.90 -16.72
CA VAL A 16 -27.06 -30.86 -15.61
C VAL A 16 -28.45 -31.33 -15.20
N LYS A 17 -28.60 -32.65 -15.03
CA LYS A 17 -29.84 -33.25 -14.49
C LYS A 17 -29.71 -33.33 -12.96
N ASP A 18 -30.71 -32.79 -12.28
CA ASP A 18 -30.81 -32.95 -10.83
C ASP A 18 -31.28 -34.38 -10.46
N PRO A 19 -31.20 -34.80 -9.21
CA PRO A 19 -31.67 -36.11 -8.74
C PRO A 19 -33.15 -36.39 -9.00
N GLN A 20 -33.93 -35.34 -9.27
CA GLN A 20 -35.36 -35.43 -9.60
C GLN A 20 -35.63 -35.50 -11.10
N GLY A 21 -34.56 -35.52 -11.93
CA GLY A 21 -34.67 -35.64 -13.39
C GLY A 21 -34.90 -34.33 -14.13
N THR A 22 -34.95 -33.19 -13.44
CA THR A 22 -35.11 -31.87 -14.05
C THR A 22 -33.76 -31.40 -14.63
N SER A 23 -33.77 -30.95 -15.88
CA SER A 23 -32.56 -30.42 -16.52
C SER A 23 -32.42 -28.93 -16.23
N THR A 24 -31.32 -28.55 -15.61
CA THR A 24 -30.96 -27.16 -15.30
C THR A 24 -29.68 -26.73 -16.03
N LEU A 25 -29.64 -25.46 -16.49
CA LEU A 25 -28.44 -24.88 -17.05
C LEU A 25 -27.54 -24.40 -15.93
N GLN A 26 -26.36 -24.99 -15.82
CA GLN A 26 -25.32 -24.56 -14.87
C GLN A 26 -24.17 -23.89 -15.61
N PRO A 27 -23.69 -22.73 -15.12
CA PRO A 27 -22.54 -22.07 -15.72
C PRO A 27 -21.27 -22.89 -15.47
N CYS A 28 -20.46 -23.01 -16.50
CA CYS A 28 -19.18 -23.68 -16.46
C CYS A 28 -18.08 -22.64 -16.33
N PHE A 29 -17.42 -22.59 -15.19
CA PHE A 29 -16.26 -21.73 -14.94
C PHE A 29 -15.02 -22.58 -14.70
N THR A 30 -13.91 -22.17 -15.26
CA THR A 30 -12.58 -22.65 -14.86
C THR A 30 -12.16 -22.04 -13.52
N LEU A 31 -11.19 -22.65 -12.85
CA LEU A 31 -10.63 -22.07 -11.61
C LEU A 31 -10.01 -20.67 -11.83
N ASP A 32 -9.41 -20.47 -12.99
CA ASP A 32 -8.76 -19.18 -13.30
C ASP A 32 -9.80 -18.09 -13.60
N GLU A 33 -10.93 -18.43 -14.23
CA GLU A 33 -12.05 -17.50 -14.36
C GLU A 33 -12.66 -17.13 -13.01
N LEU A 34 -12.82 -18.10 -12.10
CA LEU A 34 -13.29 -17.83 -10.75
C LEU A 34 -12.32 -16.92 -9.98
N LYS A 35 -11.01 -17.10 -10.12
CA LYS A 35 -10.00 -16.20 -9.56
C LYS A 35 -10.12 -14.80 -10.16
N SER A 36 -10.29 -14.68 -11.50
CA SER A 36 -10.45 -13.38 -12.15
C SER A 36 -11.71 -12.63 -11.70
N LEU A 37 -12.73 -13.36 -11.23
CA LEU A 37 -13.94 -12.81 -10.62
C LEU A 37 -13.76 -12.49 -9.11
N GLY A 38 -12.55 -12.62 -8.59
CA GLY A 38 -12.22 -12.32 -7.20
C GLY A 38 -12.56 -13.42 -6.20
N ILE A 39 -12.82 -14.65 -6.64
CA ILE A 39 -13.12 -15.76 -5.72
C ILE A 39 -11.82 -16.41 -5.22
N LYS A 40 -11.70 -16.57 -3.90
CA LYS A 40 -10.57 -17.22 -3.21
C LYS A 40 -10.57 -18.73 -3.41
N THR A 41 -10.27 -19.20 -4.62
CA THR A 41 -10.31 -20.63 -4.98
C THR A 41 -9.39 -21.49 -4.10
N GLN A 42 -8.29 -20.94 -3.59
CA GLN A 42 -7.34 -21.64 -2.73
C GLN A 42 -7.93 -22.08 -1.39
N LYS A 43 -8.95 -21.36 -0.88
CA LYS A 43 -9.64 -21.71 0.37
C LYS A 43 -10.65 -22.86 0.23
N TYR A 44 -10.98 -23.24 -1.01
CA TYR A 44 -11.97 -24.24 -1.32
C TYR A 44 -11.38 -25.30 -2.27
N PRO A 45 -10.55 -26.23 -1.77
CA PRO A 45 -9.92 -27.25 -2.62
C PRO A 45 -10.91 -28.16 -3.33
N GLN A 46 -12.15 -28.25 -2.81
CA GLN A 46 -13.26 -29.00 -3.41
C GLN A 46 -13.88 -28.33 -4.66
N LEU A 47 -13.52 -27.06 -4.95
CA LEU A 47 -13.83 -26.41 -6.24
C LEU A 47 -13.13 -27.10 -7.43
N ARG A 48 -12.25 -28.08 -7.18
CA ARG A 48 -11.59 -28.85 -8.22
C ARG A 48 -12.62 -29.51 -9.11
N ALA A 49 -12.60 -29.11 -10.37
CA ALA A 49 -13.43 -29.68 -11.40
C ALA A 49 -13.07 -31.16 -11.63
N GLU A 50 -14.01 -32.04 -11.50
CA GLU A 50 -14.03 -33.23 -12.34
C GLU A 50 -14.40 -32.76 -13.74
N GLY A 51 -13.42 -32.62 -14.63
CA GLY A 51 -13.60 -32.02 -15.93
C GLY A 51 -13.12 -30.56 -16.01
N GLN A 52 -13.71 -29.76 -16.90
CA GLN A 52 -13.30 -28.36 -17.14
C GLN A 52 -14.03 -27.33 -16.29
N CYS A 53 -15.09 -27.70 -15.57
CA CYS A 53 -15.94 -26.77 -14.83
C CYS A 53 -15.77 -26.91 -13.32
N ALA A 54 -15.63 -25.81 -12.62
CA ALA A 54 -15.57 -25.78 -11.15
C ALA A 54 -16.97 -25.92 -10.53
N ASP A 55 -17.06 -26.71 -9.47
CA ASP A 55 -18.31 -26.89 -8.72
C ASP A 55 -18.50 -25.74 -7.70
N LEU A 56 -19.38 -24.79 -8.03
CA LEU A 56 -19.70 -23.67 -7.14
C LEU A 56 -20.35 -24.08 -5.83
N HIS A 57 -20.96 -25.29 -5.74
CA HIS A 57 -21.56 -25.78 -4.51
C HIS A 57 -20.51 -26.13 -3.43
N ALA A 58 -19.25 -26.27 -3.83
CA ALA A 58 -18.12 -26.40 -2.89
C ALA A 58 -17.93 -25.16 -2.00
N ILE A 59 -18.48 -24.02 -2.40
CA ILE A 59 -18.54 -22.81 -1.55
C ILE A 59 -19.87 -22.80 -0.83
N PRO A 60 -19.92 -22.96 0.49
CA PRO A 60 -21.17 -22.95 1.26
C PRO A 60 -21.99 -21.70 1.01
N SER A 61 -23.29 -21.86 0.73
CA SER A 61 -24.23 -20.78 0.41
C SER A 61 -23.96 -20.03 -0.91
N ALA A 62 -23.04 -20.48 -1.75
CA ALA A 62 -22.91 -19.94 -3.10
C ALA A 62 -24.04 -20.47 -4.00
N SER A 63 -24.49 -19.62 -4.91
CA SER A 63 -25.49 -19.99 -5.91
C SER A 63 -25.28 -19.25 -7.21
N ALA A 64 -25.69 -19.88 -8.31
CA ALA A 64 -25.69 -19.28 -9.65
C ALA A 64 -27.12 -19.34 -10.22
N THR A 65 -27.63 -18.22 -10.69
CA THR A 65 -28.96 -18.14 -11.32
C THR A 65 -28.85 -17.42 -12.65
N PHE A 66 -29.23 -18.09 -13.72
CA PHE A 66 -29.24 -17.50 -15.04
C PHE A 66 -30.63 -16.93 -15.38
N ARG A 67 -30.68 -15.63 -15.63
CA ARG A 67 -31.88 -14.93 -16.10
C ARG A 67 -31.85 -14.82 -17.61
N VAL A 68 -32.47 -15.76 -18.29
CA VAL A 68 -32.47 -15.85 -19.76
C VAL A 68 -32.99 -14.56 -20.42
N ARG A 69 -34.08 -13.97 -19.87
CA ARG A 69 -34.72 -12.78 -20.44
C ARG A 69 -33.73 -11.60 -20.57
N ASN A 70 -32.83 -11.45 -19.64
CA ASN A 70 -31.90 -10.31 -19.58
C ASN A 70 -30.45 -10.72 -19.92
N GLN A 71 -30.26 -11.99 -20.29
CA GLN A 71 -28.91 -12.56 -20.49
C GLN A 71 -27.97 -12.26 -19.32
N GLN A 72 -28.47 -12.37 -18.10
CA GLN A 72 -27.73 -12.08 -16.88
C GLN A 72 -27.49 -13.35 -16.08
N LEU A 73 -26.24 -13.59 -15.74
CA LEU A 73 -25.85 -14.59 -14.77
C LEU A 73 -25.64 -13.91 -13.42
N LEU A 74 -26.45 -14.26 -12.45
CA LEU A 74 -26.35 -13.80 -11.07
C LEU A 74 -25.57 -14.83 -10.26
N LEU A 75 -24.41 -14.43 -9.75
CA LEU A 75 -23.63 -15.20 -8.82
C LEU A 75 -23.82 -14.61 -7.43
N SER A 76 -24.34 -15.40 -6.50
CA SER A 76 -24.39 -15.08 -5.08
C SER A 76 -23.24 -15.80 -4.41
N ILE A 77 -22.23 -15.07 -4.00
CA ILE A 77 -21.01 -15.62 -3.39
C ILE A 77 -20.83 -14.99 -2.01
N PRO A 78 -20.70 -15.80 -0.93
CA PRO A 78 -20.44 -15.26 0.39
C PRO A 78 -19.22 -14.37 0.43
N GLN A 79 -19.31 -13.24 1.12
CA GLN A 79 -18.25 -12.22 1.21
C GLN A 79 -16.90 -12.82 1.63
N LYS A 80 -16.90 -13.80 2.53
CA LYS A 80 -15.69 -14.50 2.99
C LYS A 80 -14.97 -15.26 1.87
N ALA A 81 -15.71 -15.69 0.85
CA ALA A 81 -15.19 -16.40 -0.32
C ALA A 81 -14.67 -15.44 -1.42
N LEU A 82 -15.02 -14.16 -1.34
CA LEU A 82 -14.52 -13.12 -2.23
C LEU A 82 -13.18 -12.56 -1.72
N GLY A 83 -12.24 -12.37 -2.64
CA GLY A 83 -11.04 -11.58 -2.42
C GLY A 83 -11.42 -10.11 -2.52
N GLN A 84 -11.42 -9.39 -1.43
CA GLN A 84 -11.41 -7.94 -1.49
C GLN A 84 -9.98 -7.50 -1.79
N VAL A 85 -9.81 -6.66 -2.80
CA VAL A 85 -8.59 -5.88 -2.94
C VAL A 85 -8.72 -4.76 -1.90
N PRO A 86 -7.84 -4.66 -0.91
CA PRO A 86 -7.91 -3.59 0.08
C PRO A 86 -7.89 -2.23 -0.60
N ARG A 87 -8.61 -1.25 -0.05
CA ARG A 87 -8.60 0.11 -0.56
C ARG A 87 -7.18 0.68 -0.51
N GLY A 88 -6.75 1.32 -1.61
CA GLY A 88 -5.39 1.84 -1.73
C GLY A 88 -4.32 0.76 -2.01
N TYR A 89 -4.73 -0.48 -2.31
CA TYR A 89 -3.77 -1.50 -2.73
C TYR A 89 -3.20 -1.16 -4.12
N ILE A 90 -1.88 -1.16 -4.19
CA ILE A 90 -1.11 -1.03 -5.43
C ILE A 90 -0.31 -2.33 -5.60
N ASP A 91 -0.36 -2.93 -6.80
CA ASP A 91 0.43 -4.13 -7.07
C ASP A 91 1.93 -3.77 -6.95
N PRO A 92 2.72 -4.55 -6.18
CA PRO A 92 4.16 -4.32 -6.06
C PRO A 92 4.92 -4.22 -7.39
N LYS A 93 4.36 -4.75 -8.47
CA LYS A 93 4.94 -4.63 -9.84
C LYS A 93 4.80 -3.23 -10.43
N GLU A 94 3.91 -2.42 -9.89
CA GLU A 94 3.68 -1.03 -10.31
C GLU A 94 4.54 -0.04 -9.52
N PHE A 95 5.30 -0.51 -8.52
CA PHE A 95 6.22 0.34 -7.78
C PHE A 95 7.36 0.80 -8.67
N ASP A 96 7.52 2.12 -8.76
CA ASP A 96 8.54 2.76 -9.58
C ASP A 96 9.79 3.07 -8.74
N GLU A 97 10.93 2.52 -9.14
CA GLU A 97 12.22 2.82 -8.51
C GLU A 97 12.75 4.22 -8.88
N GLY A 98 12.06 4.94 -9.76
CA GLY A 98 12.44 6.27 -10.22
C GLY A 98 13.64 6.23 -11.19
N ILE A 99 14.22 7.39 -11.44
CA ILE A 99 15.31 7.57 -12.42
C ILE A 99 16.67 7.73 -11.73
N ASN A 100 17.73 7.33 -12.44
CA ASN A 100 19.09 7.69 -12.05
C ASN A 100 19.29 9.19 -12.18
N ALA A 101 19.70 9.85 -11.11
CA ALA A 101 19.86 11.29 -11.08
C ALA A 101 20.91 11.74 -10.05
N GLY A 102 21.60 12.83 -10.38
CA GLY A 102 22.37 13.60 -9.42
C GLY A 102 21.59 14.83 -8.97
N LEU A 103 21.54 15.09 -7.69
CA LEU A 103 20.81 16.19 -7.06
C LEU A 103 21.79 17.03 -6.25
N LEU A 104 21.66 18.35 -6.33
CA LEU A 104 22.40 19.24 -5.45
C LEU A 104 21.50 20.42 -5.04
N ASN A 105 21.17 20.45 -3.77
CA ASN A 105 20.59 21.63 -3.15
C ASN A 105 21.67 22.34 -2.33
N TYR A 106 21.76 23.64 -2.47
CA TYR A 106 22.71 24.45 -1.71
C TYR A 106 22.12 25.78 -1.29
N SER A 107 22.61 26.29 -0.19
CA SER A 107 22.39 27.70 0.18
C SER A 107 23.69 28.31 0.70
N VAL A 108 23.90 29.56 0.33
CA VAL A 108 25.07 30.34 0.76
C VAL A 108 24.57 31.62 1.40
N ASN A 109 25.04 31.87 2.60
CA ASN A 109 24.81 33.12 3.30
C ASN A 109 26.18 33.75 3.64
N ALA A 110 26.30 35.03 3.37
CA ALA A 110 27.49 35.80 3.71
C ALA A 110 27.06 37.10 4.38
N SER A 111 27.74 37.46 5.45
CA SER A 111 27.56 38.74 6.11
C SER A 111 28.91 39.38 6.41
N GLN A 112 28.95 40.70 6.38
CA GLN A 112 30.10 41.48 6.73
C GLN A 112 29.68 42.67 7.60
N SER A 113 30.36 42.87 8.72
CA SER A 113 30.18 43.96 9.63
C SER A 113 31.46 44.78 9.73
N HIS A 114 31.35 46.08 9.50
CA HIS A 114 32.46 47.01 9.66
C HIS A 114 32.35 47.75 10.99
N ALA A 115 33.43 47.68 11.75
CA ALA A 115 33.56 48.44 12.98
C ALA A 115 33.57 49.95 12.70
N ARG A 116 32.75 50.69 13.49
CA ARG A 116 32.70 52.17 13.39
C ARG A 116 33.29 52.84 14.61
N GLN A 117 33.64 52.11 15.63
CA GLN A 117 34.21 52.60 16.85
C GLN A 117 35.69 52.18 16.98
N GLN A 118 36.46 53.07 17.63
CA GLN A 118 37.89 52.77 17.84
C GLN A 118 38.03 51.65 18.84
N GLY A 119 38.68 50.54 18.47
CA GLY A 119 38.86 49.37 19.30
C GLY A 119 37.93 48.19 18.93
N GLU A 120 36.98 48.36 18.03
CA GLU A 120 36.20 47.23 17.48
C GLU A 120 36.88 46.70 16.21
N GLU A 121 36.72 45.43 15.94
CA GLU A 121 37.28 44.77 14.79
C GLU A 121 36.18 44.45 13.75
N ASP A 122 36.54 44.52 12.50
CA ASP A 122 35.70 44.08 11.37
C ASP A 122 35.44 42.57 11.51
N SER A 123 34.22 42.17 11.22
CA SER A 123 33.85 40.77 11.23
C SER A 123 33.15 40.33 9.92
N SER A 124 33.43 39.15 9.48
CA SER A 124 32.73 38.54 8.37
C SER A 124 32.34 37.09 8.69
N SER A 125 31.18 36.67 8.24
CA SER A 125 30.77 35.26 8.36
C SER A 125 30.25 34.74 7.02
N GLN A 126 30.61 33.52 6.70
CA GLN A 126 30.14 32.80 5.52
C GLN A 126 29.62 31.45 5.98
N TYR A 127 28.43 31.08 5.50
CA TYR A 127 27.80 29.83 5.80
C TYR A 127 27.33 29.19 4.50
N VAL A 128 27.78 27.96 4.24
CA VAL A 128 27.39 27.17 3.11
C VAL A 128 26.72 25.89 3.58
N ASN A 129 25.55 25.63 3.06
CA ASN A 129 24.77 24.43 3.31
C ASN A 129 24.71 23.63 2.01
N LEU A 130 25.10 22.39 2.04
CA LEU A 130 25.15 21.49 0.89
C LEU A 130 24.32 20.24 1.17
N ARG A 131 23.43 19.89 0.24
CA ARG A 131 22.65 18.65 0.26
C ARG A 131 22.76 17.92 -1.08
N PRO A 132 23.92 17.30 -1.36
CA PRO A 132 24.06 16.44 -2.53
C PRO A 132 23.27 15.15 -2.35
N GLY A 133 22.80 14.59 -3.47
CA GLY A 133 22.11 13.32 -3.52
C GLY A 133 22.34 12.61 -4.84
N PHE A 134 22.31 11.28 -4.80
CA PHE A 134 22.40 10.44 -5.98
C PHE A 134 21.32 9.37 -5.92
N ASN A 135 20.63 9.17 -7.04
CA ASN A 135 19.76 8.05 -7.27
C ASN A 135 20.45 7.11 -8.26
N LEU A 136 20.62 5.85 -7.87
CA LEU A 136 21.24 4.84 -8.72
C LEU A 136 20.45 3.53 -8.57
N GLY A 137 19.65 3.21 -9.57
CA GLY A 137 18.65 2.13 -9.47
C GLY A 137 17.77 2.34 -8.24
N ALA A 138 17.58 1.32 -7.43
CA ALA A 138 16.80 1.37 -6.19
C ALA A 138 17.47 2.13 -5.03
N TRP A 139 18.75 2.51 -5.16
CA TRP A 139 19.48 3.19 -4.09
C TRP A 139 19.33 4.70 -4.15
N ARG A 140 19.17 5.30 -2.97
CA ARG A 140 19.08 6.75 -2.74
C ARG A 140 20.18 7.14 -1.76
N VAL A 141 21.25 7.74 -2.26
CA VAL A 141 22.34 8.27 -1.43
C VAL A 141 22.06 9.73 -1.10
N ARG A 142 22.14 10.10 0.14
CA ARG A 142 21.91 11.47 0.63
C ARG A 142 22.99 11.88 1.59
N ASN A 143 23.42 13.10 1.45
CA ASN A 143 24.32 13.78 2.38
C ASN A 143 23.79 15.16 2.72
N TYR A 144 24.07 15.58 3.93
CA TYR A 144 23.90 16.94 4.40
C TYR A 144 25.15 17.39 5.08
N SER A 145 25.79 18.43 4.54
CA SER A 145 27.00 19.01 5.06
C SER A 145 26.89 20.53 5.17
N THR A 146 27.55 21.07 6.15
CA THR A 146 27.66 22.52 6.36
C THR A 146 29.10 22.93 6.44
N TRP A 147 29.38 24.08 5.88
CA TRP A 147 30.65 24.75 6.04
C TRP A 147 30.42 26.17 6.53
N ASN A 148 31.12 26.55 7.58
CA ASN A 148 31.09 27.90 8.10
C ASN A 148 32.52 28.45 8.19
N ARG A 149 32.64 29.72 7.87
CA ARG A 149 33.86 30.51 8.08
C ARG A 149 33.51 31.81 8.76
N SER A 150 34.17 32.11 9.85
CA SER A 150 34.05 33.34 10.61
C SER A 150 35.43 34.00 10.71
N THR A 151 35.47 35.29 10.43
CA THR A 151 36.70 36.10 10.57
C THR A 151 36.37 37.28 11.46
N THR A 152 37.15 37.54 12.49
CA THR A 152 37.06 38.72 13.38
C THR A 152 38.44 39.29 13.54
N GLY A 153 38.65 40.48 13.02
CA GLY A 153 39.99 41.07 12.92
C GLY A 153 40.96 40.17 12.16
N ASN A 154 41.99 39.68 12.86
CA ASN A 154 42.97 38.75 12.31
C ASN A 154 42.70 37.28 12.62
N GLU A 155 41.65 36.99 13.36
CA GLU A 155 41.29 35.61 13.73
C GLU A 155 40.32 35.03 12.69
N GLU A 156 40.69 33.86 12.19
CA GLU A 156 39.86 33.10 11.22
C GLU A 156 39.57 31.71 11.81
N GLU A 157 38.26 31.38 11.85
CA GLU A 157 37.78 30.05 12.20
C GLU A 157 37.01 29.49 11.02
N GLN A 158 37.31 28.26 10.60
CA GLN A 158 36.54 27.54 9.62
C GLN A 158 36.22 26.14 10.10
N LYS A 159 34.99 25.69 9.82
CA LYS A 159 34.50 24.39 10.25
C LYS A 159 33.65 23.75 9.16
N PHE A 160 34.00 22.52 8.81
CA PHE A 160 33.21 21.64 7.97
C PHE A 160 32.55 20.57 8.87
N THR A 161 31.25 20.37 8.69
CA THR A 161 30.50 19.38 9.46
C THR A 161 29.62 18.57 8.49
N SER A 162 29.81 17.26 8.46
CA SER A 162 28.85 16.35 7.85
C SER A 162 27.80 16.01 8.90
N VAL A 163 26.55 16.36 8.63
CA VAL A 163 25.42 16.18 9.58
C VAL A 163 24.87 14.77 9.46
N TYR A 164 24.68 14.30 8.22
CA TYR A 164 24.35 12.91 7.92
C TYR A 164 24.85 12.49 6.53
N THR A 165 25.10 11.22 6.40
CA THR A 165 25.40 10.58 5.10
C THR A 165 24.86 9.17 5.15
N TYR A 166 23.87 8.88 4.32
CA TYR A 166 23.26 7.56 4.28
C TYR A 166 22.90 7.12 2.85
N ALA A 167 22.78 5.82 2.68
CA ALA A 167 22.16 5.20 1.52
C ALA A 167 20.88 4.49 1.97
N GLN A 168 19.81 4.70 1.26
CA GLN A 168 18.50 4.11 1.53
C GLN A 168 18.01 3.34 0.33
N ARG A 169 17.29 2.25 0.60
CA ARG A 169 16.63 1.45 -0.43
C ARG A 169 15.37 0.82 0.12
N ASP A 170 14.32 0.80 -0.71
CA ASP A 170 13.08 0.11 -0.46
C ASP A 170 13.23 -1.41 -0.68
N ILE A 171 12.71 -2.21 0.24
CA ILE A 171 12.63 -3.67 0.13
C ILE A 171 11.17 -4.04 0.00
N VAL A 172 10.66 -4.00 -1.22
CA VAL A 172 9.23 -4.21 -1.54
C VAL A 172 8.70 -5.54 -0.99
N ALA A 173 9.50 -6.61 -1.06
CA ALA A 173 9.11 -7.92 -0.55
C ALA A 173 8.84 -7.95 0.96
N MET A 174 9.47 -7.05 1.72
CA MET A 174 9.32 -6.91 3.17
C MET A 174 8.46 -5.70 3.55
N LYS A 175 7.97 -4.92 2.57
CA LYS A 175 7.27 -3.65 2.80
C LYS A 175 8.03 -2.75 3.78
N SER A 176 9.31 -2.56 3.52
CA SER A 176 10.26 -1.95 4.46
C SER A 176 11.33 -1.15 3.73
N ASP A 177 11.89 -0.17 4.41
CA ASP A 177 13.08 0.57 4.02
C ASP A 177 14.31 0.06 4.75
N VAL A 178 15.42 -0.08 4.05
CA VAL A 178 16.74 -0.22 4.68
C VAL A 178 17.54 1.06 4.50
N THR A 179 18.07 1.58 5.60
CA THR A 179 18.96 2.74 5.62
C THR A 179 20.31 2.35 6.20
N VAL A 180 21.40 2.68 5.52
CA VAL A 180 22.77 2.38 5.92
C VAL A 180 23.58 3.65 5.97
N GLY A 181 24.26 3.92 7.07
CA GLY A 181 25.11 5.08 7.26
C GLY A 181 24.81 5.87 8.51
N GLN A 182 25.02 7.18 8.43
CA GLN A 182 24.74 8.11 9.52
C GLN A 182 23.40 8.78 9.27
N SER A 183 22.42 8.54 10.13
CA SER A 183 21.05 9.04 10.04
C SER A 183 20.46 9.27 11.43
N THR A 184 19.17 9.53 11.49
CA THR A 184 18.39 9.66 12.72
C THR A 184 17.23 8.69 12.69
N SER A 185 16.92 8.07 13.84
CA SER A 185 15.76 7.18 13.97
C SER A 185 14.45 7.94 13.76
N PRO A 186 13.38 7.26 13.28
CA PRO A 186 12.05 7.86 13.19
C PRO A 186 11.54 8.29 14.57
N SER A 187 10.70 9.33 14.57
CA SER A 187 10.08 9.87 15.80
C SER A 187 8.64 9.40 16.02
N ASP A 188 8.22 8.33 15.35
CA ASP A 188 6.82 7.88 15.35
C ASP A 188 6.39 7.30 16.71
N VAL A 189 7.32 6.70 17.45
CA VAL A 189 7.04 6.04 18.75
C VAL A 189 7.92 6.62 19.86
N PHE A 190 9.18 6.93 19.57
CA PHE A 190 10.18 7.43 20.53
C PHE A 190 10.82 8.70 19.98
N ASP A 191 11.52 9.43 20.85
CA ASP A 191 12.33 10.56 20.42
C ASP A 191 13.37 10.14 19.39
N SER A 192 13.58 10.99 18.39
CA SER A 192 14.57 10.75 17.33
C SER A 192 15.98 10.79 17.88
N VAL A 193 16.76 9.73 17.62
CA VAL A 193 18.15 9.59 18.07
C VAL A 193 19.08 9.46 16.86
N PRO A 194 20.18 10.25 16.80
CA PRO A 194 21.18 10.08 15.76
C PRO A 194 21.90 8.74 15.92
N TYR A 195 22.14 8.04 14.81
CA TYR A 195 22.86 6.78 14.79
C TYR A 195 23.81 6.69 13.60
N THR A 196 24.81 5.81 13.73
CA THR A 196 25.63 5.34 12.61
C THR A 196 25.55 3.82 12.57
N GLY A 197 24.98 3.28 11.48
CA GLY A 197 24.75 1.84 11.38
C GLY A 197 23.77 1.48 10.27
N VAL A 198 22.98 0.46 10.54
CA VAL A 198 21.93 -0.03 9.64
C VAL A 198 20.59 0.02 10.37
N GLU A 199 19.59 0.56 9.72
CA GLU A 199 18.21 0.56 10.16
C GLU A 199 17.35 -0.16 9.14
N LEU A 200 16.42 -0.97 9.60
CA LEU A 200 15.34 -1.55 8.82
C LEU A 200 14.03 -1.16 9.49
N LYS A 201 13.20 -0.42 8.79
CA LYS A 201 11.88 0.00 9.28
C LYS A 201 10.78 -0.41 8.30
N SER A 202 9.58 -0.68 8.82
CA SER A 202 8.40 -0.87 7.99
C SER A 202 8.03 0.43 7.29
N ASP A 203 7.68 0.33 6.00
CA ASP A 203 7.17 1.47 5.24
C ASP A 203 5.65 1.34 5.07
N SER A 204 4.93 2.23 5.76
CA SER A 204 3.48 2.29 5.69
C SER A 204 2.96 2.73 4.32
N ASP A 205 3.76 3.40 3.51
CA ASP A 205 3.35 3.85 2.19
C ASP A 205 3.22 2.69 1.20
N MET A 206 3.89 1.56 1.48
CA MET A 206 3.74 0.31 0.74
C MET A 206 2.52 -0.51 1.19
N LEU A 207 1.79 -0.06 2.21
CA LEU A 207 0.62 -0.75 2.73
C LEU A 207 -0.67 -0.15 2.16
N PRO A 208 -1.69 -0.99 1.91
CA PRO A 208 -3.04 -0.49 1.66
C PRO A 208 -3.56 0.34 2.84
N ASP A 209 -4.49 1.25 2.58
CA ASP A 209 -5.01 2.16 3.60
C ASP A 209 -5.59 1.43 4.82
N SER A 210 -6.23 0.28 4.61
CA SER A 210 -6.78 -0.56 5.68
C SER A 210 -5.72 -1.27 6.54
N GLU A 211 -4.47 -1.33 6.07
CA GLU A 211 -3.35 -1.96 6.79
C GLU A 211 -2.44 -0.92 7.48
N LYS A 212 -2.64 0.39 7.22
CA LYS A 212 -1.82 1.47 7.81
C LYS A 212 -2.12 1.76 9.28
N GLY A 213 -3.25 1.28 9.79
CA GLY A 213 -3.68 1.52 11.16
C GLY A 213 -4.40 0.34 11.78
N TYR A 214 -4.79 0.46 13.04
CA TYR A 214 -5.63 -0.53 13.69
C TYR A 214 -7.09 -0.30 13.28
N ALA A 215 -7.64 -1.26 12.53
CA ALA A 215 -9.07 -1.34 12.27
C ALA A 215 -9.65 -2.63 12.82
N PRO A 216 -10.80 -2.60 13.53
CA PRO A 216 -11.44 -3.82 14.03
C PRO A 216 -11.98 -4.65 12.87
N ILE A 217 -11.81 -5.97 12.96
CA ILE A 217 -12.42 -6.90 12.01
C ILE A 217 -13.87 -7.15 12.42
N ILE A 218 -14.82 -6.85 11.52
CA ILE A 218 -16.24 -7.09 11.73
C ILE A 218 -16.63 -8.39 11.05
N ARG A 219 -17.18 -9.33 11.83
CA ARG A 219 -17.64 -10.63 11.33
C ARG A 219 -19.12 -10.82 11.61
N GLY A 220 -19.81 -11.47 10.68
CA GLY A 220 -21.23 -11.80 10.85
C GLY A 220 -21.70 -12.86 9.86
N THR A 221 -22.97 -13.20 9.97
CA THR A 221 -23.65 -14.12 9.05
C THR A 221 -24.91 -13.44 8.53
N ALA A 222 -25.07 -13.35 7.23
CA ALA A 222 -26.28 -12.88 6.58
C ALA A 222 -27.16 -14.06 6.18
N HIS A 223 -28.45 -14.00 6.49
CA HIS A 223 -29.42 -15.04 6.10
C HIS A 223 -29.98 -14.80 4.69
N SER A 224 -29.93 -13.57 4.21
CA SER A 224 -30.32 -13.14 2.86
C SER A 224 -29.35 -12.09 2.35
N ASN A 225 -29.52 -11.60 1.12
CA ASN A 225 -28.78 -10.41 0.67
C ASN A 225 -29.08 -9.25 1.62
N ALA A 226 -28.05 -8.75 2.28
CA ALA A 226 -28.15 -7.72 3.30
C ALA A 226 -27.21 -6.55 3.01
N LEU A 227 -27.68 -5.33 3.26
CA LEU A 227 -26.83 -4.16 3.26
C LEU A 227 -26.15 -4.02 4.63
N VAL A 228 -24.86 -4.22 4.67
CA VAL A 228 -24.05 -3.97 5.88
C VAL A 228 -23.53 -2.55 5.84
N MET A 229 -23.76 -1.83 6.94
CA MET A 229 -23.37 -0.43 7.08
C MET A 229 -22.62 -0.26 8.40
N VAL A 230 -21.38 0.20 8.33
CA VAL A 230 -20.57 0.52 9.51
C VAL A 230 -20.56 2.03 9.71
N ARG A 231 -20.84 2.47 10.93
CA ARG A 231 -20.87 3.89 11.30
C ARG A 231 -19.87 4.18 12.40
N GLN A 232 -19.20 5.30 12.28
CA GLN A 232 -18.34 5.86 13.33
C GLN A 232 -18.76 7.31 13.59
N ASN A 233 -19.05 7.63 14.83
CA ASN A 233 -19.52 8.96 15.25
C ASN A 233 -20.73 9.47 14.44
N GLY A 234 -21.63 8.55 14.03
CA GLY A 234 -22.81 8.87 13.22
C GLY A 234 -22.58 8.88 11.71
N TYR A 235 -21.35 8.93 11.24
CA TYR A 235 -21.00 8.92 9.83
C TYR A 235 -20.83 7.48 9.31
N VAL A 236 -21.28 7.24 8.08
CA VAL A 236 -21.10 5.94 7.39
C VAL A 236 -19.66 5.89 6.87
N ILE A 237 -18.85 4.99 7.44
CA ILE A 237 -17.45 4.77 7.02
C ILE A 237 -17.31 3.58 6.06
N TYR A 238 -18.28 2.66 6.08
CA TYR A 238 -18.32 1.51 5.18
C TYR A 238 -19.76 1.13 4.89
N GLN A 239 -20.04 0.78 3.63
CA GLN A 239 -21.33 0.26 3.21
C GLN A 239 -21.14 -0.71 2.05
N ASN A 240 -21.64 -1.94 2.20
CA ASN A 240 -21.61 -2.93 1.12
C ASN A 240 -22.77 -3.91 1.26
N THR A 241 -23.22 -4.47 0.12
CA THR A 241 -24.21 -5.53 0.09
C THR A 241 -23.51 -6.88 0.18
N VAL A 242 -23.83 -7.66 1.21
CA VAL A 242 -23.32 -9.01 1.39
C VAL A 242 -24.38 -10.04 0.97
N ALA A 243 -23.90 -11.14 0.38
CA ALA A 243 -24.73 -12.29 0.04
C ALA A 243 -25.02 -13.13 1.31
N PRO A 244 -26.00 -14.06 1.24
CA PRO A 244 -26.21 -15.03 2.29
C PRO A 244 -24.93 -15.79 2.63
N GLY A 245 -24.69 -16.04 3.90
CA GLY A 245 -23.50 -16.72 4.42
C GLY A 245 -22.64 -15.84 5.31
N ALA A 246 -21.46 -16.35 5.65
CA ALA A 246 -20.52 -15.64 6.49
C ALA A 246 -19.86 -14.47 5.76
N PHE A 247 -19.76 -13.33 6.42
CA PHE A 247 -19.01 -12.17 5.93
C PHE A 247 -17.97 -11.70 6.95
N GLU A 248 -16.93 -11.09 6.44
CA GLU A 248 -15.84 -10.48 7.20
C GLU A 248 -15.44 -9.18 6.53
N ILE A 249 -15.46 -8.08 7.30
CA ILE A 249 -15.03 -6.75 6.86
C ILE A 249 -13.74 -6.44 7.59
N ASN A 250 -12.66 -6.32 6.86
CA ASN A 250 -11.31 -6.04 7.34
C ASN A 250 -10.66 -4.83 6.62
N ASP A 251 -11.47 -4.08 5.87
CA ASP A 251 -11.06 -2.91 5.08
C ASP A 251 -11.92 -1.70 5.52
N LEU A 252 -11.68 -1.24 6.73
CA LEU A 252 -12.38 -0.10 7.35
C LEU A 252 -11.59 1.18 7.27
#